data_d731c51ebea80b4565cc14d9cfc56364
#
_entry.id   d731c51ebea80b4565cc14d9cfc56364
#
_cell.length_a   1.000
_cell.length_b   1.000
_cell.length_c   1.000
_cell.angle_alpha   90.00
_cell.angle_beta   90.00
_cell.angle_gamma   90.00
#
_symmetry.space_group_name_H-M   'P 1'
#
loop_
_entity.id
_entity.type
_entity.pdbx_description
1 polymer ?
#
loop_
_entity_poly.entity_id
_entity_poly.type
_entity_poly.pdbx_seq_one_letter_code
_entity_poly.pdbx_strand_id
1 'polypeptide(L)'
;KNPVSLTVWHYYNGSQQAAFDTMVEEFNDTVGREMGIFVQGYSQGSVSDLEAAVRDAISGKVGASDMPDIFSSYADTAYEVEQAGALADLSAYLGGEELEQYVDSYIEEGRIASDGTLRIFPTAKSTEIMMLNKTDWDGFSDATGASLDALVTIEGVVETAKAYYEW
;
A
#
# COMPACT_ATOMS: atom_id res chain seq x y z
N LYS A 1 20.20 -26.83 7.59
CA LYS A 1 18.80 -26.51 7.23
C LYS A 1 18.73 -26.39 5.71
N ASN A 2 17.69 -26.90 5.09
CA ASN A 2 17.46 -26.61 3.67
C ASN A 2 17.11 -25.14 3.54
N PRO A 3 17.72 -24.37 2.63
CA PRO A 3 17.37 -22.98 2.43
C PRO A 3 15.93 -22.87 1.90
N VAL A 4 15.23 -21.83 2.34
CA VAL A 4 13.87 -21.47 1.87
C VAL A 4 14.00 -20.26 0.96
N SER A 5 13.42 -20.31 -0.22
CA SER A 5 13.31 -19.16 -1.12
C SER A 5 11.89 -18.61 -1.05
N LEU A 6 11.79 -17.28 -0.88
CA LEU A 6 10.53 -16.55 -0.83
C LEU A 6 10.45 -15.54 -1.97
N THR A 7 9.30 -15.45 -2.60
CA THR A 7 9.01 -14.50 -3.66
C THR A 7 8.12 -13.38 -3.14
N VAL A 8 8.50 -12.12 -3.46
CA VAL A 8 7.74 -10.92 -3.09
C VAL A 8 7.34 -10.17 -4.35
N TRP A 9 6.05 -10.01 -4.60
CA TRP A 9 5.55 -9.16 -5.69
C TRP A 9 5.20 -7.77 -5.17
N HIS A 10 5.65 -6.76 -5.91
CA HIS A 10 5.43 -5.36 -5.60
C HIS A 10 5.21 -4.53 -6.88
N TYR A 11 4.87 -3.24 -6.70
CA TYR A 11 4.67 -2.30 -7.81
C TYR A 11 5.72 -1.17 -7.82
N TYR A 12 6.76 -1.26 -6.99
CA TYR A 12 7.81 -0.25 -6.97
C TYR A 12 8.56 -0.19 -8.29
N ASN A 13 8.91 1.02 -8.68
CA ASN A 13 9.75 1.30 -9.85
C ASN A 13 10.71 2.46 -9.55
N GLY A 14 11.68 2.71 -10.43
CA GLY A 14 12.64 3.80 -10.27
C GLY A 14 13.37 3.75 -8.92
N SER A 15 13.41 4.89 -8.22
CA SER A 15 14.13 5.02 -6.93
C SER A 15 13.51 4.17 -5.81
N GLN A 16 12.19 3.96 -5.81
CA GLN A 16 11.53 3.10 -4.83
C GLN A 16 11.95 1.64 -5.01
N GLN A 17 12.02 1.17 -6.25
CA GLN A 17 12.49 -0.17 -6.54
C GLN A 17 13.94 -0.34 -6.11
N ALA A 18 14.83 0.59 -6.44
CA ALA A 18 16.24 0.53 -6.03
C ALA A 18 16.39 0.48 -4.50
N ALA A 19 15.58 1.24 -3.76
CA ALA A 19 15.58 1.20 -2.30
C ALA A 19 15.08 -0.15 -1.76
N PHE A 20 14.02 -0.70 -2.33
CA PHE A 20 13.48 -2.00 -1.95
C PHE A 20 14.49 -3.13 -2.25
N ASP A 21 15.11 -3.12 -3.42
CA ASP A 21 16.13 -4.10 -3.81
C ASP A 21 17.31 -4.07 -2.84
N THR A 22 17.76 -2.88 -2.44
CA THR A 22 18.82 -2.73 -1.42
C THR A 22 18.41 -3.35 -0.07
N MET A 23 17.18 -3.15 0.37
CA MET A 23 16.66 -3.76 1.62
C MET A 23 16.62 -5.29 1.51
N VAL A 24 16.21 -5.82 0.38
CA VAL A 24 16.19 -7.26 0.12
C VAL A 24 17.60 -7.85 0.11
N GLU A 25 18.55 -7.18 -0.53
CA GLU A 25 19.97 -7.58 -0.52
C GLU A 25 20.54 -7.58 0.89
N GLU A 26 20.29 -6.53 1.68
CA GLU A 26 20.73 -6.45 3.08
C GLU A 26 20.13 -7.58 3.93
N PHE A 27 18.83 -7.84 3.78
CA PHE A 27 18.19 -8.98 4.46
C PHE A 27 18.86 -10.30 4.08
N ASN A 28 19.06 -10.55 2.79
CA ASN A 28 19.66 -11.80 2.29
C ASN A 28 21.09 -11.98 2.78
N ASP A 29 21.86 -10.89 2.91
CA ASP A 29 23.25 -10.91 3.36
C ASP A 29 23.43 -11.00 4.88
N THR A 30 22.38 -10.72 5.63
CA THR A 30 22.39 -10.70 7.10
C THR A 30 21.46 -11.77 7.67
N VAL A 31 20.28 -11.39 8.08
CA VAL A 31 19.28 -12.25 8.74
C VAL A 31 18.90 -13.45 7.87
N GLY A 32 18.68 -13.23 6.59
CA GLY A 32 18.30 -14.27 5.65
C GLY A 32 19.35 -15.37 5.56
N ARG A 33 20.63 -14.99 5.46
CA ARG A 33 21.75 -15.94 5.45
C ARG A 33 21.85 -16.74 6.74
N GLU A 34 21.68 -16.08 7.90
CA GLU A 34 21.73 -16.75 9.20
C GLU A 34 20.59 -17.74 9.38
N MET A 35 19.40 -17.38 8.93
CA MET A 35 18.20 -18.19 9.03
C MET A 35 18.06 -19.25 7.92
N GLY A 36 18.81 -19.12 6.85
CA GLY A 36 18.67 -19.95 5.64
C GLY A 36 17.45 -19.56 4.81
N ILE A 37 17.10 -18.26 4.79
CA ILE A 37 16.00 -17.69 4.00
C ILE A 37 16.60 -16.80 2.92
N PHE A 38 16.11 -16.94 1.70
CA PHE A 38 16.48 -16.11 0.56
C PHE A 38 15.24 -15.47 -0.04
N VAL A 39 15.20 -14.14 -0.12
CA VAL A 39 14.07 -13.36 -0.63
C VAL A 39 14.39 -12.83 -2.02
N GLN A 40 13.43 -12.91 -2.93
CA GLN A 40 13.47 -12.33 -4.28
C GLN A 40 12.28 -11.40 -4.49
N GLY A 41 12.57 -10.13 -4.77
CA GLY A 41 11.55 -9.13 -5.13
C GLY A 41 11.33 -9.07 -6.64
N TYR A 42 10.08 -8.98 -7.07
CA TYR A 42 9.68 -8.84 -8.46
C TYR A 42 8.69 -7.70 -8.62
N SER A 43 9.11 -6.65 -9.33
CA SER A 43 8.18 -5.59 -9.73
C SER A 43 7.22 -6.10 -10.79
N GLN A 44 5.94 -5.93 -10.55
CA GLN A 44 4.87 -6.23 -11.51
C GLN A 44 4.52 -5.01 -12.38
N GLY A 45 5.19 -3.87 -12.19
CA GLY A 45 4.96 -2.64 -12.93
C GLY A 45 4.10 -1.65 -12.15
N SER A 46 2.83 -1.50 -12.50
CA SER A 46 1.89 -0.62 -11.80
C SER A 46 1.08 -1.38 -10.74
N VAL A 47 0.33 -0.64 -9.91
CA VAL A 47 -0.67 -1.22 -8.99
C VAL A 47 -1.65 -2.10 -9.76
N SER A 48 -2.19 -1.61 -10.87
CA SER A 48 -3.16 -2.37 -11.69
C SER A 48 -2.55 -3.63 -12.30
N ASP A 49 -1.28 -3.60 -12.71
CA ASP A 49 -0.59 -4.78 -13.23
C ASP A 49 -0.38 -5.83 -12.14
N LEU A 50 0.00 -5.39 -10.93
CA LEU A 50 0.16 -6.28 -9.78
C LEU A 50 -1.17 -6.94 -9.40
N GLU A 51 -2.25 -6.17 -9.32
CA GLU A 51 -3.59 -6.69 -9.03
C GLU A 51 -4.05 -7.70 -10.08
N ALA A 52 -3.84 -7.40 -11.36
CA ALA A 52 -4.16 -8.32 -12.45
C ALA A 52 -3.34 -9.61 -12.35
N ALA A 53 -2.04 -9.51 -12.06
CA ALA A 53 -1.18 -10.68 -11.89
C ALA A 53 -1.63 -11.57 -10.72
N VAL A 54 -2.02 -10.96 -9.58
CA VAL A 54 -2.54 -11.68 -8.41
C VAL A 54 -3.86 -12.38 -8.75
N ARG A 55 -4.80 -11.70 -9.40
CA ARG A 55 -6.08 -12.30 -9.83
C ARG A 55 -5.88 -13.43 -10.83
N ASP A 56 -4.98 -13.26 -11.79
CA ASP A 56 -4.64 -14.29 -12.76
C ASP A 56 -4.03 -15.54 -12.09
N ALA A 57 -3.11 -15.32 -11.14
CA ALA A 57 -2.47 -16.41 -10.39
C ALA A 57 -3.48 -17.17 -9.52
N ILE A 58 -4.33 -16.47 -8.74
CA ILE A 58 -5.29 -17.12 -7.84
C ILE A 58 -6.40 -17.85 -8.59
N SER A 59 -6.77 -17.38 -9.78
CA SER A 59 -7.76 -18.07 -10.64
C SER A 59 -7.20 -19.26 -11.41
N GLY A 60 -5.89 -19.50 -11.35
CA GLY A 60 -5.22 -20.55 -12.11
C GLY A 60 -5.31 -20.34 -13.63
N LYS A 61 -5.33 -19.09 -14.08
CA LYS A 61 -5.40 -18.75 -15.51
C LYS A 61 -4.23 -19.35 -16.27
N VAL A 62 -4.51 -19.94 -17.43
CA VAL A 62 -3.49 -20.56 -18.28
C VAL A 62 -2.42 -19.53 -18.66
N GLY A 63 -1.17 -19.85 -18.34
CA GLY A 63 -0.03 -18.97 -18.57
C GLY A 63 0.26 -17.95 -17.47
N ALA A 64 -0.55 -17.89 -16.42
CA ALA A 64 -0.23 -17.10 -15.24
C ALA A 64 0.92 -17.74 -14.45
N SER A 65 1.66 -16.91 -13.74
CA SER A 65 2.64 -17.37 -12.74
C SER A 65 1.94 -17.98 -11.54
N ASP A 66 2.65 -18.79 -10.77
CA ASP A 66 2.19 -19.22 -9.46
C ASP A 66 2.06 -18.01 -8.50
N MET A 67 1.20 -18.15 -7.49
CA MET A 67 1.08 -17.12 -6.45
C MET A 67 2.42 -16.90 -5.75
N PRO A 68 2.80 -15.64 -5.48
CA PRO A 68 3.98 -15.34 -4.68
C PRO A 68 3.73 -15.69 -3.21
N ASP A 69 4.82 -15.81 -2.44
CA ASP A 69 4.72 -15.99 -0.99
C ASP A 69 4.24 -14.73 -0.28
N ILE A 70 4.63 -13.56 -0.80
CA ILE A 70 4.25 -12.24 -0.28
C ILE A 70 3.90 -11.33 -1.46
N PHE A 71 2.90 -10.50 -1.31
CA PHE A 71 2.58 -9.48 -2.31
C PHE A 71 2.04 -8.19 -1.67
N SER A 72 2.36 -7.05 -2.27
CA SER A 72 1.75 -5.77 -1.91
C SER A 72 0.34 -5.71 -2.47
N SER A 73 -0.61 -5.17 -1.69
CA SER A 73 -2.00 -5.08 -2.12
C SER A 73 -2.74 -3.97 -1.39
N TYR A 74 -3.79 -3.46 -2.02
CA TYR A 74 -4.88 -2.79 -1.33
C TYR A 74 -5.87 -3.83 -0.76
N ALA A 75 -6.70 -3.39 0.18
CA ALA A 75 -7.59 -4.26 0.92
C ALA A 75 -8.63 -4.97 0.05
N ASP A 76 -9.08 -4.35 -1.04
CA ASP A 76 -10.06 -4.92 -1.97
C ASP A 76 -9.52 -6.16 -2.69
N THR A 77 -8.33 -6.07 -3.28
CA THR A 77 -7.68 -7.23 -3.93
C THR A 77 -7.30 -8.30 -2.90
N ALA A 78 -6.79 -7.90 -1.72
CA ALA A 78 -6.50 -8.85 -0.66
C ALA A 78 -7.77 -9.59 -0.18
N TYR A 79 -8.92 -8.91 -0.13
CA TYR A 79 -10.19 -9.55 0.21
C TYR A 79 -10.61 -10.61 -0.82
N GLU A 80 -10.39 -10.38 -2.11
CA GLU A 80 -10.63 -11.41 -3.16
C GLU A 80 -9.77 -12.65 -2.91
N VAL A 81 -8.49 -12.46 -2.53
CA VAL A 81 -7.56 -13.56 -2.22
C VAL A 81 -7.98 -14.29 -0.93
N GLU A 82 -8.46 -13.56 0.09
CA GLU A 82 -9.01 -14.14 1.31
C GLU A 82 -10.25 -15.01 1.02
N GLN A 83 -11.16 -14.54 0.15
CA GLN A 83 -12.34 -15.33 -0.25
C GLN A 83 -11.96 -16.64 -0.96
N ALA A 84 -10.82 -16.70 -1.59
CA ALA A 84 -10.25 -17.91 -2.17
C ALA A 84 -9.52 -18.80 -1.14
N GLY A 85 -9.40 -18.35 0.13
CA GLY A 85 -8.74 -19.08 1.20
C GLY A 85 -7.22 -19.14 1.05
N ALA A 86 -6.60 -18.16 0.37
CA ALA A 86 -5.18 -18.18 0.03
C ALA A 86 -4.34 -17.17 0.83
N LEU A 87 -4.90 -16.51 1.86
CA LEU A 87 -4.14 -15.68 2.79
C LEU A 87 -3.80 -16.41 4.08
N ALA A 88 -2.56 -16.25 4.53
CA ALA A 88 -2.12 -16.75 5.82
C ALA A 88 -2.73 -15.93 6.97
N ASP A 89 -2.95 -16.55 8.12
CA ASP A 89 -3.30 -15.87 9.37
C ASP A 89 -2.02 -15.30 10.01
N LEU A 90 -1.85 -13.99 9.91
CA LEU A 90 -0.70 -13.27 10.48
C LEU A 90 -0.80 -13.15 12.00
N SER A 91 -1.99 -13.25 12.60
CA SER A 91 -2.19 -13.19 14.05
C SER A 91 -1.46 -14.33 14.79
N ALA A 92 -1.18 -15.42 14.09
CA ALA A 92 -0.42 -16.54 14.65
C ALA A 92 1.09 -16.23 14.84
N TYR A 93 1.59 -15.20 14.16
CA TYR A 93 3.01 -14.86 14.10
C TYR A 93 3.34 -13.50 14.71
N LEU A 94 2.39 -12.57 14.72
CA LEU A 94 2.57 -11.19 15.21
C LEU A 94 1.92 -11.06 16.59
N GLY A 95 2.72 -10.88 17.62
CA GLY A 95 2.25 -10.72 18.99
C GLY A 95 1.67 -9.34 19.28
N GLY A 96 0.91 -9.20 20.38
CA GLY A 96 0.30 -7.94 20.78
C GLY A 96 1.33 -6.82 20.97
N GLU A 97 2.45 -7.09 21.65
CA GLU A 97 3.52 -6.12 21.88
C GLU A 97 4.16 -5.60 20.58
N GLU A 98 4.19 -6.41 19.52
CA GLU A 98 4.67 -6.00 18.21
C GLU A 98 3.65 -5.12 17.51
N LEU A 99 2.37 -5.51 17.53
CA LEU A 99 1.30 -4.77 16.90
C LEU A 99 1.04 -3.41 17.57
N GLU A 100 1.27 -3.27 18.87
CA GLU A 100 1.19 -2.00 19.61
C GLU A 100 2.17 -0.93 19.11
N GLN A 101 3.18 -1.29 18.32
CA GLN A 101 4.12 -0.34 17.73
C GLN A 101 3.55 0.35 16.47
N TYR A 102 2.40 -0.11 15.99
CA TYR A 102 1.76 0.40 14.77
C TYR A 102 0.48 1.15 15.11
N VAL A 103 0.00 1.94 14.17
CA VAL A 103 -1.26 2.68 14.33
C VAL A 103 -2.43 1.69 14.33
N ASP A 104 -3.19 1.65 15.41
CA ASP A 104 -4.29 0.69 15.62
C ASP A 104 -5.26 0.61 14.44
N SER A 105 -5.68 1.76 13.90
CA SER A 105 -6.61 1.79 12.76
C SER A 105 -6.04 1.16 11.49
N TYR A 106 -4.72 1.14 11.33
CA TYR A 106 -4.08 0.51 10.19
C TYR A 106 -3.99 -1.01 10.36
N ILE A 107 -3.78 -1.47 11.58
CA ILE A 107 -3.84 -2.91 11.91
C ILE A 107 -5.27 -3.43 11.78
N GLU A 108 -6.27 -2.68 12.28
CA GLU A 108 -7.68 -3.07 12.18
C GLU A 108 -8.16 -3.21 10.72
N GLU A 109 -7.66 -2.35 9.82
CA GLU A 109 -7.95 -2.48 8.39
C GLU A 109 -7.43 -3.79 7.77
N GLY A 110 -6.42 -4.39 8.37
CA GLY A 110 -5.87 -5.69 7.95
C GLY A 110 -6.68 -6.91 8.40
N ARG A 111 -7.70 -6.72 9.27
CA ARG A 111 -8.59 -7.78 9.79
C ARG A 111 -9.79 -8.01 8.89
N ILE A 112 -9.52 -8.38 7.65
CA ILE A 112 -10.56 -8.57 6.61
C ILE A 112 -11.26 -9.91 6.66
N ALA A 113 -10.74 -10.89 7.40
CA ALA A 113 -11.33 -12.20 7.57
C ALA A 113 -12.57 -12.15 8.48
N SER A 114 -13.55 -13.00 8.23
CA SER A 114 -14.80 -13.06 9.00
C SER A 114 -14.60 -13.47 10.47
N ASP A 115 -13.48 -14.13 10.77
CA ASP A 115 -13.08 -14.53 12.12
C ASP A 115 -12.29 -13.45 12.87
N GLY A 116 -12.05 -12.28 12.24
CA GLY A 116 -11.30 -11.15 12.80
C GLY A 116 -9.80 -11.36 12.86
N THR A 117 -9.26 -12.39 12.24
CA THR A 117 -7.79 -12.60 12.16
C THR A 117 -7.14 -11.61 11.21
N LEU A 118 -5.87 -11.30 11.48
CA LEU A 118 -5.07 -10.37 10.67
C LEU A 118 -4.59 -11.08 9.40
N ARG A 119 -4.97 -10.55 8.23
CA ARG A 119 -4.58 -11.07 6.92
C ARG A 119 -3.66 -10.13 6.15
N ILE A 120 -3.73 -8.83 6.43
CA ILE A 120 -2.91 -7.80 5.80
C ILE A 120 -2.08 -7.13 6.88
N PHE A 121 -0.78 -6.96 6.63
CA PHE A 121 0.09 -6.15 7.46
C PHE A 121 0.33 -4.79 6.76
N PRO A 122 0.12 -3.65 7.44
CA PRO A 122 0.27 -2.33 6.84
C PRO A 122 1.76 -2.00 6.66
N THR A 123 2.19 -1.79 5.42
CA THR A 123 3.56 -1.37 5.11
C THR A 123 3.65 0.12 4.80
N ALA A 124 2.62 0.68 4.20
CA ALA A 124 2.49 2.10 3.89
C ALA A 124 1.02 2.48 3.74
N LYS A 125 0.72 3.74 4.01
CA LYS A 125 -0.59 4.35 3.73
C LYS A 125 -0.40 5.56 2.83
N SER A 126 -1.33 5.72 1.91
CA SER A 126 -1.39 6.86 1.01
C SER A 126 -2.71 7.58 1.20
N THR A 127 -2.69 8.91 1.13
CA THR A 127 -3.88 9.73 1.19
C THR A 127 -3.82 10.81 0.13
N GLU A 128 -4.98 11.23 -0.32
CA GLU A 128 -5.09 12.42 -1.16
C GLU A 128 -5.03 13.66 -0.29
N ILE A 129 -4.27 14.64 -0.74
CA ILE A 129 -4.16 15.95 -0.09
C ILE A 129 -4.40 17.04 -1.14
N MET A 130 -5.08 18.09 -0.73
CA MET A 130 -5.15 19.32 -1.50
C MET A 130 -3.99 20.23 -1.09
N MET A 131 -3.15 20.62 -2.04
CA MET A 131 -2.11 21.61 -1.84
C MET A 131 -2.56 22.95 -2.42
N LEU A 132 -2.36 24.01 -1.66
CA LEU A 132 -2.68 25.36 -2.04
C LEU A 132 -1.39 26.18 -2.21
N ASN A 133 -1.23 26.87 -3.35
CA ASN A 133 -0.17 27.84 -3.50
C ASN A 133 -0.47 29.07 -2.63
N LYS A 134 0.22 29.16 -1.50
CA LYS A 134 -0.06 30.22 -0.52
C LYS A 134 0.17 31.63 -1.06
N THR A 135 1.16 31.82 -1.94
CA THR A 135 1.46 33.15 -2.50
C THR A 135 0.29 33.68 -3.35
N ASP A 136 -0.25 32.84 -4.22
CA ASP A 136 -1.38 33.20 -5.07
C ASP A 136 -2.66 33.32 -4.23
N TRP A 137 -2.84 32.43 -3.26
CA TRP A 137 -3.96 32.47 -2.35
C TRP A 137 -4.03 33.76 -1.55
N ASP A 138 -2.92 34.22 -0.97
CA ASP A 138 -2.88 35.44 -0.18
C ASP A 138 -3.33 36.65 -1.03
N GLY A 139 -2.82 36.77 -2.26
CA GLY A 139 -3.26 37.83 -3.18
C GLY A 139 -4.73 37.76 -3.52
N PHE A 140 -5.25 36.58 -3.79
CA PHE A 140 -6.68 36.36 -4.08
C PHE A 140 -7.56 36.64 -2.86
N SER A 141 -7.19 36.11 -1.70
CA SER A 141 -7.93 36.31 -0.44
C SER A 141 -7.99 37.79 -0.04
N ASP A 142 -6.86 38.49 -0.15
CA ASP A 142 -6.79 39.93 0.14
C ASP A 142 -7.68 40.77 -0.79
N ALA A 143 -7.77 40.38 -2.07
CA ALA A 143 -8.56 41.10 -3.06
C ALA A 143 -10.06 40.79 -3.00
N THR A 144 -10.45 39.57 -2.63
CA THR A 144 -11.83 39.08 -2.72
C THR A 144 -12.51 38.80 -1.39
N GLY A 145 -11.75 38.69 -0.31
CA GLY A 145 -12.24 38.25 0.99
C GLY A 145 -12.45 36.72 1.09
N ALA A 146 -11.91 35.93 0.14
CA ALA A 146 -12.02 34.47 0.18
C ALA A 146 -11.40 33.89 1.44
N SER A 147 -12.07 32.87 2.03
CA SER A 147 -11.63 32.18 3.25
C SER A 147 -11.27 30.74 2.97
N LEU A 148 -10.25 30.21 3.67
CA LEU A 148 -9.90 28.79 3.66
C LEU A 148 -11.06 27.90 4.14
N ASP A 149 -11.95 28.42 4.97
CA ASP A 149 -13.14 27.69 5.42
C ASP A 149 -14.06 27.26 4.27
N ALA A 150 -14.04 27.99 3.15
CA ALA A 150 -14.76 27.59 1.95
C ALA A 150 -14.23 26.30 1.31
N LEU A 151 -12.97 25.95 1.56
CA LEU A 151 -12.30 24.79 0.94
C LEU A 151 -12.55 23.45 1.68
N VAL A 152 -13.35 23.47 2.75
CA VAL A 152 -13.66 22.24 3.53
C VAL A 152 -14.67 21.32 2.85
N THR A 153 -15.31 21.78 1.77
CA THR A 153 -16.25 20.98 0.96
C THR A 153 -15.89 21.04 -0.52
N ILE A 154 -16.27 20.03 -1.27
CA ILE A 154 -16.05 20.00 -2.74
C ILE A 154 -16.78 21.15 -3.42
N GLU A 155 -18.01 21.45 -3.00
CA GLU A 155 -18.78 22.58 -3.52
C GLU A 155 -18.06 23.90 -3.30
N GLY A 156 -17.53 24.11 -2.08
CA GLY A 156 -16.78 25.32 -1.74
C GLY A 156 -15.48 25.43 -2.53
N VAL A 157 -14.77 24.32 -2.77
CA VAL A 157 -13.59 24.29 -3.67
C VAL A 157 -13.98 24.72 -5.09
N VAL A 158 -15.08 24.19 -5.64
CA VAL A 158 -15.56 24.54 -6.99
C VAL A 158 -15.94 26.03 -7.10
N GLU A 159 -16.68 26.56 -6.13
CA GLU A 159 -17.07 27.98 -6.12
C GLU A 159 -15.86 28.90 -5.95
N THR A 160 -14.90 28.53 -5.09
CA THR A 160 -13.65 29.26 -4.91
C THR A 160 -12.80 29.25 -6.18
N ALA A 161 -12.71 28.11 -6.87
CA ALA A 161 -11.99 28.01 -8.13
C ALA A 161 -12.62 28.88 -9.24
N LYS A 162 -13.95 28.96 -9.32
CA LYS A 162 -14.64 29.87 -10.23
C LYS A 162 -14.31 31.34 -9.92
N ALA A 163 -14.42 31.72 -8.65
CA ALA A 163 -14.11 33.08 -8.21
C ALA A 163 -12.63 33.45 -8.48
N TYR A 164 -11.71 32.49 -8.29
CA TYR A 164 -10.30 32.68 -8.63
C TYR A 164 -10.07 32.89 -10.13
N TYR A 165 -10.79 32.12 -10.96
CA TYR A 165 -10.71 32.26 -12.43
C TYR A 165 -11.24 33.62 -12.92
N GLU A 166 -12.27 34.17 -12.25
CA GLU A 166 -12.87 35.47 -12.58
C GLU A 166 -12.07 36.66 -12.08
N TRP A 167 -11.25 36.48 -11.02
CA TRP A 167 -10.35 37.48 -10.43
C TRP A 167 -9.12 37.71 -11.30
#